data_2e0c8c44b178d53f31ff655d4884dfa5
#
_entry.id   2e0c8c44b178d53f31ff655d4884dfa5
#
_cell.length_a   1.000
_cell.length_b   1.000
_cell.length_c   1.000
_cell.angle_alpha   90.00
_cell.angle_beta   90.00
_cell.angle_gamma   90.00
#
_symmetry.space_group_name_H-M   'P 1'
#
loop_
_entity.id
_entity.type
_entity.pdbx_description
1 polymer ?
#
loop_
_entity_poly.entity_id
_entity_poly.type
_entity_poly.pdbx_seq_one_letter_code
_entity_poly.pdbx_strand_id
1 'polypeptide(L)'
;MTLFNDTELFATGLEGRKIFDIPDSELILIDNFFTKEESDRFYERILRKTKWREYEMEIYDKTYTVPRMISWYEDKDNPGADPKGPDWTYDLLTIRGRVEKETQLDFNSLLLNLYRNGNDGVGWHSDKEHNSGPNPVIASVTFGETRMFRLRHKYSKEIPQVEIPLHHGSFLLMAGTTNSFWQHQVPKTARDVLPRINLTFRRTNRKL
;
A
#
# COMPACT_ATOMS: atom_id res chain seq x y z
N MET A 1 25.44 -0.94 17.65
CA MET A 1 24.96 0.36 18.12
C MET A 1 23.53 0.48 17.64
N THR A 2 22.56 0.15 18.49
CA THR A 2 21.12 0.17 18.17
C THR A 2 20.66 1.61 18.13
N LEU A 3 20.25 2.09 16.96
CA LEU A 3 19.88 3.50 16.67
C LEU A 3 18.47 3.88 17.15
N PHE A 4 17.79 3.03 17.93
CA PHE A 4 16.45 3.33 18.42
C PHE A 4 16.34 2.96 19.88
N ASN A 5 15.97 3.94 20.70
CA ASN A 5 15.69 3.77 22.11
C ASN A 5 14.23 3.32 22.24
N ASP A 6 14.00 2.02 22.35
CA ASP A 6 12.65 1.43 22.47
C ASP A 6 11.82 2.03 23.63
N THR A 7 12.49 2.66 24.58
CA THR A 7 11.85 3.24 25.78
C THR A 7 11.00 4.48 25.46
N GLU A 8 11.28 5.23 24.41
CA GLU A 8 10.47 6.41 24.02
C GLU A 8 9.16 6.02 23.33
N LEU A 9 9.11 4.88 22.66
CA LEU A 9 7.90 4.36 22.02
C LEU A 9 6.83 3.93 23.04
N PHE A 10 7.25 3.42 24.20
CA PHE A 10 6.35 3.00 25.27
C PHE A 10 5.79 4.18 26.09
N ALA A 11 6.50 5.31 26.11
CA ALA A 11 6.07 6.49 26.90
C ALA A 11 4.90 7.25 26.29
N THR A 12 4.57 7.04 25.01
CA THR A 12 3.53 7.82 24.28
C THR A 12 2.21 7.09 24.12
N GLY A 13 2.08 5.83 24.55
CA GLY A 13 0.87 5.01 24.36
C GLY A 13 0.59 4.66 22.88
N LEU A 14 1.56 4.83 22.00
CA LEU A 14 1.50 4.58 20.55
C LEU A 14 2.28 3.32 20.19
N GLU A 15 2.00 2.21 20.88
CA GLU A 15 2.65 0.92 20.56
C GLU A 15 2.56 0.61 19.07
N GLY A 16 3.74 0.41 18.45
CA GLY A 16 3.85 0.03 17.04
C GLY A 16 3.72 1.17 16.02
N ARG A 17 3.52 2.45 16.45
CA ARG A 17 3.47 3.60 15.55
C ARG A 17 4.86 4.22 15.37
N LYS A 18 5.35 4.27 14.12
CA LYS A 18 6.62 4.89 13.73
C LYS A 18 6.37 6.01 12.73
N ILE A 19 6.82 7.20 13.06
CA ILE A 19 6.87 8.36 12.16
C ILE A 19 8.29 8.44 11.59
N PHE A 20 8.41 8.53 10.27
CA PHE A 20 9.70 8.66 9.60
C PHE A 20 10.02 10.14 9.40
N ASP A 21 11.02 10.62 10.11
CA ASP A 21 11.54 12.00 9.96
C ASP A 21 12.53 12.03 8.79
N ILE A 22 11.99 12.15 7.57
CA ILE A 22 12.77 12.24 6.34
C ILE A 22 12.26 13.42 5.50
N PRO A 23 13.16 14.11 4.76
CA PRO A 23 12.80 15.31 4.00
C PRO A 23 11.65 15.07 3.02
N ASP A 24 10.83 16.09 2.81
CA ASP A 24 9.77 16.11 1.78
C ASP A 24 8.81 14.93 1.87
N SER A 25 8.51 14.47 3.08
CA SER A 25 7.60 13.35 3.28
C SER A 25 6.73 13.48 4.53
N GLU A 26 5.62 12.79 4.48
CA GLU A 26 4.79 12.44 5.62
C GLU A 26 4.54 10.94 5.54
N LEU A 27 5.27 10.18 6.36
CA LEU A 27 5.30 8.73 6.30
C LEU A 27 5.14 8.13 7.69
N ILE A 28 4.10 7.31 7.87
CA ILE A 28 3.74 6.71 9.15
C ILE A 28 3.52 5.22 8.96
N LEU A 29 4.23 4.40 9.74
CA LEU A 29 4.00 2.96 9.85
C LEU A 29 3.32 2.66 11.17
N ILE A 30 2.31 1.80 11.15
CA ILE A 30 1.73 1.18 12.34
C ILE A 30 1.85 -0.34 12.16
N ASP A 31 2.79 -0.94 12.88
CA ASP A 31 2.87 -2.39 13.00
C ASP A 31 1.71 -2.91 13.87
N ASN A 32 1.23 -4.10 13.59
CA ASN A 32 0.09 -4.70 14.29
C ASN A 32 -1.19 -3.83 14.28
N PHE A 33 -1.42 -3.08 13.20
CA PHE A 33 -2.65 -2.31 13.00
C PHE A 33 -3.90 -3.19 13.03
N PHE A 34 -3.76 -4.44 12.57
CA PHE A 34 -4.70 -5.54 12.80
C PHE A 34 -4.03 -6.60 13.67
N THR A 35 -4.79 -7.24 14.57
CA THR A 35 -4.27 -8.38 15.34
C THR A 35 -3.90 -9.52 14.39
N LYS A 36 -3.13 -10.49 14.89
CA LYS A 36 -2.77 -11.68 14.10
C LYS A 36 -4.00 -12.42 13.62
N GLU A 37 -4.98 -12.63 14.49
CA GLU A 37 -6.22 -13.37 14.20
C GLU A 37 -7.09 -12.63 13.18
N GLU A 38 -7.18 -11.30 13.26
CA GLU A 38 -7.86 -10.49 12.27
C GLU A 38 -7.16 -10.58 10.92
N SER A 39 -5.83 -10.47 10.93
CA SER A 39 -4.99 -10.48 9.74
C SER A 39 -5.04 -11.81 9.01
N ASP A 40 -4.94 -12.94 9.73
CA ASP A 40 -5.07 -14.29 9.19
C ASP A 40 -6.44 -14.47 8.50
N ARG A 41 -7.52 -14.06 9.19
CA ARG A 41 -8.88 -14.13 8.66
C ARG A 41 -9.07 -13.29 7.40
N PHE A 42 -8.60 -12.04 7.40
CA PHE A 42 -8.69 -11.16 6.23
C PHE A 42 -7.86 -11.70 5.08
N TYR A 43 -6.63 -12.14 5.35
CA TYR A 43 -5.74 -12.73 4.35
C TYR A 43 -6.40 -13.91 3.62
N GLU A 44 -6.86 -14.90 4.35
CA GLU A 44 -7.48 -16.11 3.77
C GLU A 44 -8.73 -15.77 2.95
N ARG A 45 -9.60 -14.89 3.49
CA ARG A 45 -10.87 -14.55 2.84
C ARG A 45 -10.65 -13.71 1.58
N ILE A 46 -9.74 -12.73 1.63
CA ILE A 46 -9.41 -11.89 0.47
C ILE A 46 -8.70 -12.73 -0.59
N LEU A 47 -7.72 -13.55 -0.20
CA LEU A 47 -7.01 -14.41 -1.15
C LEU A 47 -7.96 -15.30 -1.95
N ARG A 48 -8.94 -15.91 -1.26
CA ARG A 48 -9.86 -16.87 -1.86
C ARG A 48 -11.03 -16.23 -2.62
N LYS A 49 -11.56 -15.09 -2.14
CA LYS A 49 -12.80 -14.50 -2.68
C LYS A 49 -12.57 -13.45 -3.75
N THR A 50 -11.38 -12.86 -3.81
CA THR A 50 -11.07 -11.83 -4.80
C THR A 50 -10.93 -12.43 -6.19
N LYS A 51 -11.54 -11.79 -7.17
CA LYS A 51 -11.33 -12.11 -8.60
C LYS A 51 -10.02 -11.47 -9.05
N TRP A 52 -8.92 -12.19 -8.86
CA TRP A 52 -7.61 -11.76 -9.28
C TRP A 52 -7.46 -11.81 -10.79
N ARG A 53 -6.80 -10.81 -11.38
CA ARG A 53 -6.48 -10.76 -12.81
C ARG A 53 -5.03 -10.34 -13.02
N GLU A 54 -4.42 -10.85 -14.07
CA GLU A 54 -3.16 -10.31 -14.57
C GLU A 54 -3.42 -8.94 -15.20
N TYR A 55 -2.41 -8.08 -15.14
CA TYR A 55 -2.46 -6.75 -15.72
C TYR A 55 -1.29 -6.57 -16.67
N GLU A 56 -1.61 -6.15 -17.88
CA GLU A 56 -0.63 -5.86 -18.92
C GLU A 56 -0.46 -4.36 -19.08
N MET A 57 0.77 -3.95 -19.32
CA MET A 57 1.14 -2.56 -19.59
C MET A 57 1.85 -2.50 -20.95
N GLU A 58 1.47 -1.55 -21.77
CA GLU A 58 2.24 -1.20 -22.96
C GLU A 58 3.31 -0.17 -22.60
N ILE A 59 4.57 -0.50 -22.93
CA ILE A 59 5.73 0.38 -22.75
C ILE A 59 6.53 0.31 -24.08
N TYR A 60 6.65 1.43 -24.78
CA TYR A 60 7.35 1.51 -26.07
C TYR A 60 6.92 0.41 -27.07
N ASP A 61 5.62 0.33 -27.35
CA ASP A 61 5.00 -0.63 -28.29
C ASP A 61 5.23 -2.12 -27.94
N LYS A 62 5.58 -2.41 -26.70
CA LYS A 62 5.71 -3.76 -26.16
C LYS A 62 4.77 -3.97 -24.97
N THR A 63 4.05 -5.08 -25.02
CA THR A 63 3.19 -5.50 -23.90
C THR A 63 4.01 -6.25 -22.86
N TYR A 64 3.90 -5.83 -21.61
CA TYR A 64 4.53 -6.47 -20.46
C TYR A 64 3.47 -6.90 -19.45
N THR A 65 3.46 -8.16 -19.10
CA THR A 65 2.67 -8.63 -17.96
C THR A 65 3.31 -8.14 -16.68
N VAL A 66 2.55 -7.38 -15.91
CA VAL A 66 3.02 -6.85 -14.62
C VAL A 66 3.18 -8.00 -13.63
N PRO A 67 4.33 -8.17 -12.97
CA PRO A 67 4.60 -9.31 -12.10
C PRO A 67 3.88 -9.17 -10.74
N ARG A 68 2.58 -9.24 -10.76
CA ARG A 68 1.62 -9.37 -9.68
C ARG A 68 0.22 -9.49 -10.25
N MET A 69 -0.71 -10.04 -9.47
CA MET A 69 -2.12 -10.00 -9.82
C MET A 69 -2.81 -8.83 -9.13
N ILE A 70 -3.85 -8.29 -9.74
CA ILE A 70 -4.58 -7.14 -9.21
C ILE A 70 -6.09 -7.38 -9.16
N SER A 71 -6.75 -6.59 -8.33
CA SER A 71 -8.19 -6.35 -8.38
C SER A 71 -8.48 -4.92 -7.94
N TRP A 72 -9.41 -4.26 -8.62
CA TRP A 72 -9.74 -2.86 -8.37
C TRP A 72 -11.18 -2.73 -7.89
N TYR A 73 -11.39 -1.94 -6.84
CA TYR A 73 -12.69 -1.64 -6.26
C TYR A 73 -12.85 -0.12 -6.17
N GLU A 74 -14.04 0.37 -6.50
CA GLU A 74 -14.39 1.79 -6.42
C GLU A 74 -15.83 1.93 -5.94
N ASP A 75 -16.14 3.05 -5.28
CA ASP A 75 -17.51 3.43 -4.99
C ASP A 75 -18.26 3.68 -6.30
N LYS A 76 -19.49 3.16 -6.42
CA LYS A 76 -20.26 3.20 -7.67
C LYS A 76 -20.66 4.62 -8.09
N ASP A 77 -20.75 5.53 -7.13
CA ASP A 77 -21.03 6.95 -7.31
C ASP A 77 -19.79 7.77 -7.64
N ASN A 78 -18.59 7.15 -7.62
CA ASN A 78 -17.36 7.83 -8.00
C ASN A 78 -17.38 8.14 -9.52
N PRO A 79 -17.20 9.40 -9.96
CA PRO A 79 -17.21 9.76 -11.37
C PRO A 79 -16.22 8.89 -12.18
N GLY A 80 -16.71 8.22 -13.23
CA GLY A 80 -15.91 7.34 -14.09
C GLY A 80 -15.58 5.96 -13.49
N ALA A 81 -16.21 5.56 -12.37
CA ALA A 81 -16.13 4.20 -11.89
C ALA A 81 -16.70 3.21 -12.91
N ASP A 82 -16.09 2.03 -13.01
CA ASP A 82 -16.64 0.95 -13.84
C ASP A 82 -17.93 0.41 -13.21
N PRO A 83 -19.11 0.60 -13.86
CA PRO A 83 -20.36 0.12 -13.32
C PRO A 83 -20.42 -1.42 -13.20
N LYS A 84 -19.58 -2.13 -13.95
CA LYS A 84 -19.43 -3.60 -13.92
C LYS A 84 -18.30 -4.04 -13.00
N GLY A 85 -17.57 -3.12 -12.38
CA GLY A 85 -16.54 -3.41 -11.39
C GLY A 85 -17.10 -4.20 -10.21
N PRO A 86 -16.26 -4.89 -9.43
CA PRO A 86 -16.69 -5.67 -8.29
C PRO A 86 -17.27 -4.76 -7.18
N ASP A 87 -18.28 -5.27 -6.48
CA ASP A 87 -18.81 -4.63 -5.29
C ASP A 87 -17.87 -4.85 -4.11
N TRP A 88 -17.79 -3.85 -3.22
CA TRP A 88 -17.05 -3.97 -1.97
C TRP A 88 -17.58 -5.14 -1.14
N THR A 89 -16.69 -6.00 -0.69
CA THR A 89 -17.04 -7.07 0.25
C THR A 89 -17.11 -6.53 1.68
N TYR A 90 -17.82 -7.24 2.56
CA TYR A 90 -17.89 -6.89 3.97
C TYR A 90 -16.49 -6.76 4.60
N ASP A 91 -15.56 -7.67 4.27
CA ASP A 91 -14.18 -7.63 4.79
C ASP A 91 -13.44 -6.36 4.34
N LEU A 92 -13.56 -6.00 3.06
CA LEU A 92 -12.93 -4.79 2.52
C LEU A 92 -13.52 -3.51 3.12
N LEU A 93 -14.84 -3.46 3.33
CA LEU A 93 -15.50 -2.34 4.01
C LEU A 93 -15.08 -2.24 5.49
N THR A 94 -14.92 -3.37 6.18
CA THR A 94 -14.43 -3.39 7.57
C THR A 94 -13.00 -2.83 7.67
N ILE A 95 -12.12 -3.24 6.74
CA ILE A 95 -10.74 -2.74 6.69
C ILE A 95 -10.74 -1.26 6.35
N ARG A 96 -11.50 -0.83 5.33
CA ARG A 96 -11.67 0.57 4.94
C ARG A 96 -12.10 1.43 6.13
N GLY A 97 -13.14 1.04 6.85
CA GLY A 97 -13.64 1.81 8.00
C GLY A 97 -12.59 1.97 9.12
N ARG A 98 -11.72 0.95 9.35
CA ARG A 98 -10.61 1.10 10.30
C ARG A 98 -9.55 2.07 9.79
N VAL A 99 -9.21 2.02 8.49
CA VAL A 99 -8.27 2.94 7.84
C VAL A 99 -8.79 4.37 7.88
N GLU A 100 -10.06 4.59 7.55
CA GLU A 100 -10.72 5.90 7.60
C GLU A 100 -10.76 6.47 9.03
N LYS A 101 -11.03 5.63 10.02
CA LYS A 101 -10.97 6.01 11.43
C LYS A 101 -9.58 6.43 11.87
N GLU A 102 -8.53 5.75 11.42
CA GLU A 102 -7.14 6.07 11.75
C GLU A 102 -6.68 7.37 11.11
N THR A 103 -7.02 7.56 9.84
CA THR A 103 -6.56 8.71 9.05
C THR A 103 -7.45 9.94 9.16
N GLN A 104 -8.68 9.78 9.63
CA GLN A 104 -9.76 10.80 9.60
C GLN A 104 -10.05 11.31 8.17
N LEU A 105 -9.85 10.43 7.16
CA LEU A 105 -10.06 10.71 5.73
C LEU A 105 -10.95 9.63 5.14
N ASP A 106 -11.72 10.00 4.10
CA ASP A 106 -12.54 9.07 3.32
C ASP A 106 -11.76 8.54 2.12
N PHE A 107 -11.96 7.26 1.81
CA PHE A 107 -11.38 6.58 0.66
C PHE A 107 -12.49 5.96 -0.19
N ASN A 108 -12.48 6.23 -1.50
CA ASN A 108 -13.49 5.74 -2.43
C ASN A 108 -12.93 4.72 -3.46
N SER A 109 -11.67 4.37 -3.34
CA SER A 109 -10.97 3.50 -4.28
C SER A 109 -9.94 2.63 -3.57
N LEU A 110 -9.84 1.39 -4.03
CA LEU A 110 -8.92 0.39 -3.50
C LEU A 110 -8.30 -0.42 -4.63
N LEU A 111 -6.96 -0.45 -4.68
CA LEU A 111 -6.20 -1.39 -5.49
C LEU A 111 -5.67 -2.51 -4.62
N LEU A 112 -6.11 -3.73 -4.88
CA LEU A 112 -5.53 -4.94 -4.35
C LEU A 112 -4.38 -5.41 -5.23
N ASN A 113 -3.24 -5.75 -4.62
CA ASN A 113 -2.09 -6.36 -5.28
C ASN A 113 -1.78 -7.69 -4.59
N LEU A 114 -1.72 -8.78 -5.35
CA LEU A 114 -1.27 -10.08 -4.90
C LEU A 114 0.12 -10.35 -5.47
N TYR A 115 1.10 -10.46 -4.60
CA TYR A 115 2.46 -10.94 -4.89
C TYR A 115 2.51 -12.42 -4.53
N ARG A 116 2.56 -13.29 -5.54
CA ARG A 116 2.42 -14.76 -5.37
C ARG A 116 3.65 -15.40 -4.76
N ASN A 117 4.81 -14.83 -5.06
CA ASN A 117 6.13 -15.32 -4.59
C ASN A 117 7.20 -14.25 -4.80
N GLY A 118 8.47 -14.61 -4.69
CA GLY A 118 9.61 -13.71 -4.83
C GLY A 118 9.80 -13.09 -6.22
N ASN A 119 9.26 -13.72 -7.27
CA ASN A 119 9.34 -13.20 -8.64
C ASN A 119 8.37 -12.05 -8.90
N ASP A 120 7.34 -11.91 -8.07
CA ASP A 120 6.42 -10.78 -8.14
C ASP A 120 6.98 -9.56 -7.39
N GLY A 121 6.73 -8.39 -7.95
CA GLY A 121 7.21 -7.12 -7.43
C GLY A 121 6.69 -5.92 -8.21
N VAL A 122 7.08 -4.74 -7.80
CA VAL A 122 6.84 -3.50 -8.52
C VAL A 122 8.12 -2.66 -8.50
N GLY A 123 8.54 -2.19 -9.67
CA GLY A 123 9.72 -1.33 -9.80
C GLY A 123 9.52 0.08 -9.25
N TRP A 124 10.55 0.90 -9.31
CA TRP A 124 10.51 2.28 -8.86
C TRP A 124 9.45 3.10 -9.58
N HIS A 125 8.52 3.67 -8.83
CA HIS A 125 7.44 4.52 -9.34
C HIS A 125 6.94 5.47 -8.24
N SER A 126 6.18 6.45 -8.65
CA SER A 126 5.25 7.21 -7.80
C SER A 126 3.84 6.94 -8.30
N ASP A 127 2.86 7.02 -7.44
CA ASP A 127 1.47 6.81 -7.85
C ASP A 127 1.01 7.93 -8.80
N LYS A 128 0.16 7.56 -9.77
CA LYS A 128 -0.31 8.52 -10.78
C LYS A 128 -1.27 9.55 -10.17
N GLU A 129 -1.01 10.82 -10.40
CA GLU A 129 -1.74 11.94 -9.80
C GLU A 129 -3.07 12.27 -10.52
N HIS A 130 -3.22 11.86 -11.81
CA HIS A 130 -4.38 12.29 -12.59
C HIS A 130 -5.74 11.87 -12.04
N ASN A 131 -5.76 10.88 -11.16
CA ASN A 131 -7.00 10.41 -10.54
C ASN A 131 -7.15 10.85 -9.08
N SER A 132 -6.09 11.38 -8.45
CA SER A 132 -6.04 11.65 -7.00
C SER A 132 -5.58 13.06 -6.65
N GLY A 133 -5.29 13.89 -7.67
CA GLY A 133 -4.73 15.23 -7.48
C GLY A 133 -3.25 15.24 -7.11
N PRO A 134 -2.66 16.42 -6.93
CA PRO A 134 -1.29 16.56 -6.45
C PRO A 134 -1.22 16.08 -4.98
N ASN A 135 -0.16 15.40 -4.63
CA ASN A 135 0.09 14.89 -3.28
C ASN A 135 -1.04 13.97 -2.75
N PRO A 136 -1.34 12.86 -3.42
CA PRO A 136 -2.37 11.95 -2.98
C PRO A 136 -2.03 11.34 -1.62
N VAL A 137 -3.03 11.23 -0.74
CA VAL A 137 -2.92 10.40 0.46
C VAL A 137 -3.13 8.95 0.08
N ILE A 138 -2.17 8.12 0.43
CA ILE A 138 -2.16 6.70 0.13
C ILE A 138 -2.08 5.92 1.43
N ALA A 139 -3.11 5.16 1.72
CA ALA A 139 -3.19 4.30 2.88
C ALA A 139 -3.03 2.84 2.46
N SER A 140 -2.02 2.16 2.99
CA SER A 140 -1.63 0.83 2.57
C SER A 140 -1.72 -0.17 3.73
N VAL A 141 -2.44 -1.28 3.55
CA VAL A 141 -2.53 -2.38 4.50
C VAL A 141 -1.88 -3.62 3.90
N THR A 142 -1.10 -4.34 4.68
CA THR A 142 -0.39 -5.56 4.25
C THR A 142 -0.91 -6.78 4.98
N PHE A 143 -1.19 -7.86 4.24
CA PHE A 143 -1.47 -9.19 4.78
C PHE A 143 -0.60 -10.25 4.10
N GLY A 144 -0.24 -11.30 4.84
CA GLY A 144 0.60 -12.42 4.38
C GLY A 144 2.07 -12.16 4.59
N GLU A 145 2.91 -12.56 3.64
CA GLU A 145 4.37 -12.53 3.77
C GLU A 145 4.93 -11.13 3.91
N THR A 146 5.96 -10.97 4.73
CA THR A 146 6.70 -9.72 4.87
C THR A 146 7.51 -9.42 3.62
N ARG A 147 7.28 -8.27 3.00
CA ARG A 147 8.10 -7.80 1.87
C ARG A 147 8.71 -6.45 2.18
N MET A 148 9.92 -6.24 1.72
CA MET A 148 10.60 -4.97 1.84
C MET A 148 9.93 -3.93 0.93
N PHE A 149 9.55 -2.80 1.50
CA PHE A 149 9.11 -1.59 0.80
C PHE A 149 10.25 -0.59 0.84
N ARG A 150 10.70 -0.14 -0.33
CA ARG A 150 11.83 0.77 -0.44
C ARG A 150 11.36 2.11 -0.98
N LEU A 151 11.91 3.19 -0.42
CA LEU A 151 11.72 4.54 -0.92
C LEU A 151 13.08 5.15 -1.29
N ARG A 152 13.07 5.95 -2.37
CA ARG A 152 14.21 6.79 -2.75
C ARG A 152 13.74 8.19 -3.13
N HIS A 153 14.51 9.19 -2.74
CA HIS A 153 14.21 10.56 -3.12
C HIS A 153 14.46 10.76 -4.62
N LYS A 154 13.54 11.48 -5.32
CA LYS A 154 13.62 11.66 -6.79
C LYS A 154 14.77 12.55 -7.23
N TYR A 155 15.04 13.58 -6.44
CA TYR A 155 15.88 14.72 -6.84
C TYR A 155 17.21 14.78 -6.11
N SER A 156 17.36 14.14 -4.96
CA SER A 156 18.60 14.11 -4.20
C SER A 156 19.11 12.69 -3.97
N LYS A 157 20.33 12.42 -4.39
CA LYS A 157 21.03 11.16 -4.13
C LYS A 157 21.74 11.15 -2.77
N GLU A 158 21.86 12.31 -2.13
CA GLU A 158 22.47 12.45 -0.81
C GLU A 158 21.53 11.97 0.30
N ILE A 159 20.21 11.99 0.03
CA ILE A 159 19.21 11.45 0.95
C ILE A 159 19.22 9.92 0.84
N PRO A 160 19.52 9.19 1.92
CA PRO A 160 19.57 7.73 1.90
C PRO A 160 18.23 7.11 1.51
N GLN A 161 18.30 5.94 0.89
CA GLN A 161 17.09 5.14 0.68
C GLN A 161 16.54 4.67 2.03
N VAL A 162 15.21 4.62 2.11
CA VAL A 162 14.50 4.10 3.27
C VAL A 162 13.98 2.71 2.94
N GLU A 163 14.21 1.76 3.84
CA GLU A 163 13.72 0.39 3.74
C GLU A 163 12.77 0.09 4.90
N ILE A 164 11.56 -0.33 4.58
CA ILE A 164 10.50 -0.60 5.55
C ILE A 164 10.03 -2.04 5.33
N PRO A 165 10.24 -2.95 6.28
CA PRO A 165 9.59 -4.25 6.24
C PRO A 165 8.10 -4.07 6.52
N LEU A 166 7.25 -4.41 5.55
CA LEU A 166 5.80 -4.37 5.73
C LEU A 166 5.32 -5.74 6.20
N HIS A 167 5.03 -5.83 7.49
CA HIS A 167 4.62 -7.06 8.16
C HIS A 167 3.13 -7.36 7.97
N HIS A 168 2.76 -8.59 8.29
CA HIS A 168 1.38 -9.05 8.33
C HIS A 168 0.54 -8.21 9.31
N GLY A 169 -0.56 -7.61 8.84
CA GLY A 169 -1.41 -6.73 9.63
C GLY A 169 -0.90 -5.30 9.78
N SER A 170 0.20 -4.92 9.11
CA SER A 170 0.72 -3.54 9.17
C SER A 170 -0.04 -2.57 8.29
N PHE A 171 -0.01 -1.30 8.69
CA PHE A 171 -0.54 -0.15 7.98
C PHE A 171 0.57 0.86 7.72
N LEU A 172 0.66 1.35 6.48
CA LEU A 172 1.57 2.42 6.06
C LEU A 172 0.77 3.56 5.45
N LEU A 173 0.94 4.75 5.98
CA LEU A 173 0.41 6.00 5.42
C LEU A 173 1.52 6.74 4.70
N MET A 174 1.27 7.13 3.45
CA MET A 174 2.07 8.08 2.67
C MET A 174 1.19 9.29 2.37
N ALA A 175 1.57 10.46 2.89
CA ALA A 175 0.82 11.70 2.77
C ALA A 175 1.76 12.88 2.48
N GLY A 176 1.24 14.11 2.57
CA GLY A 176 2.00 15.31 2.30
C GLY A 176 2.61 15.30 0.90
N THR A 177 3.85 15.71 0.79
CA THR A 177 4.60 15.76 -0.48
C THR A 177 5.32 14.45 -0.85
N THR A 178 5.12 13.38 -0.07
CA THR A 178 5.81 12.08 -0.26
C THR A 178 5.74 11.60 -1.70
N ASN A 179 4.54 11.59 -2.31
CA ASN A 179 4.38 11.10 -3.70
C ASN A 179 5.08 11.98 -4.73
N SER A 180 5.19 13.29 -4.47
CA SER A 180 5.85 14.25 -5.37
C SER A 180 7.37 14.15 -5.32
N PHE A 181 7.95 13.85 -4.16
CA PHE A 181 9.40 13.85 -3.97
C PHE A 181 10.02 12.46 -3.91
N TRP A 182 9.22 11.41 -3.64
CA TRP A 182 9.74 10.07 -3.46
C TRP A 182 9.18 9.09 -4.50
N GLN A 183 10.01 8.15 -4.90
CA GLN A 183 9.60 6.92 -5.58
C GLN A 183 9.65 5.77 -4.59
N HIS A 184 8.80 4.78 -4.81
CA HIS A 184 8.79 3.57 -4.01
C HIS A 184 8.77 2.31 -4.88
N GLN A 185 9.17 1.17 -4.29
CA GLN A 185 9.13 -0.13 -4.93
C GLN A 185 8.92 -1.26 -3.92
N VAL A 186 8.44 -2.40 -4.42
CA VAL A 186 8.54 -3.70 -3.76
C VAL A 186 9.46 -4.56 -4.63
N PRO A 187 10.75 -4.72 -4.26
CA PRO A 187 11.71 -5.42 -5.10
C PRO A 187 11.38 -6.93 -5.19
N LYS A 188 11.73 -7.55 -6.31
CA LYS A 188 11.80 -9.01 -6.41
C LYS A 188 12.84 -9.56 -5.43
N THR A 189 12.68 -10.82 -5.04
CA THR A 189 13.63 -11.51 -4.15
C THR A 189 13.85 -12.94 -4.62
N ALA A 190 15.08 -13.41 -4.48
CA ALA A 190 15.43 -14.82 -4.73
C ALA A 190 15.09 -15.73 -3.53
N ARG A 191 14.67 -15.15 -2.40
CA ARG A 191 14.22 -15.95 -1.25
C ARG A 191 12.91 -16.64 -1.61
N ASP A 192 12.75 -17.84 -1.08
CA ASP A 192 11.46 -18.52 -1.07
C ASP A 192 10.54 -17.79 -0.09
N VAL A 193 9.48 -17.18 -0.60
CA VAL A 193 8.53 -16.38 0.18
C VAL A 193 7.10 -16.77 -0.17
N LEU A 194 6.24 -16.70 0.83
CA LEU A 194 4.81 -16.96 0.70
C LEU A 194 4.08 -15.78 0.04
N PRO A 195 2.82 -15.95 -0.38
CA PRO A 195 2.05 -14.87 -0.97
C PRO A 195 1.80 -13.71 0.01
N ARG A 196 1.80 -12.49 -0.56
CA ARG A 196 1.47 -11.24 0.12
C ARG A 196 0.36 -10.52 -0.60
N ILE A 197 -0.60 -10.02 0.15
CA ILE A 197 -1.65 -9.12 -0.35
C ILE A 197 -1.38 -7.71 0.18
N ASN A 198 -1.46 -6.73 -0.71
CA ASN A 198 -1.41 -5.32 -0.34
C ASN A 198 -2.69 -4.62 -0.78
N LEU A 199 -3.32 -3.93 0.15
CA LEU A 199 -4.49 -3.10 -0.04
C LEU A 199 -4.06 -1.64 -0.10
N THR A 200 -4.27 -0.96 -1.22
CA THR A 200 -3.89 0.45 -1.39
C THR A 200 -5.13 1.29 -1.57
N PHE A 201 -5.54 1.98 -0.51
CA PHE A 201 -6.69 2.89 -0.48
C PHE A 201 -6.28 4.27 -0.97
N ARG A 202 -7.16 4.88 -1.79
CA ARG A 202 -6.99 6.23 -2.32
C ARG A 202 -8.33 6.94 -2.39
N ARG A 203 -8.27 8.26 -2.40
CA ARG A 203 -9.38 9.06 -2.87
C ARG A 203 -9.12 9.45 -4.32
N THR A 204 -9.95 8.99 -5.23
CA THR A 204 -9.85 9.30 -6.65
C THR A 204 -11.01 10.21 -7.06
N ASN A 205 -10.70 11.24 -7.86
CA ASN A 205 -11.67 12.11 -8.49
C ASN A 205 -11.41 12.00 -10.00
N ARG A 206 -11.95 10.95 -10.64
CA ARG A 206 -11.88 10.88 -12.10
C ARG A 206 -12.69 12.04 -12.67
N LYS A 207 -12.00 13.04 -13.25
CA LYS A 207 -12.69 13.97 -14.15
C LYS A 207 -13.05 13.18 -15.40
N LEU A 208 -14.34 13.23 -15.76
CA LEU A 208 -14.84 12.75 -17.04
C LEU A 208 -14.13 13.47 -18.19
#